data_29f4431ce478f9ccf68e2323ffc7803c
#
_entry.id   29f4431ce478f9ccf68e2323ffc7803c
#
_cell.length_a   1.000
_cell.length_b   1.000
_cell.length_c   1.000
_cell.angle_alpha   90.00
_cell.angle_beta   90.00
_cell.angle_gamma   90.00
#
_symmetry.space_group_name_H-M   'P 1'
#
loop_
_entity.id
_entity.type
_entity.pdbx_description
1 polymer ?
#
loop_
_entity_poly.entity_id
_entity_poly.type
_entity_poly.pdbx_seq_one_letter_code
_entity_poly.pdbx_strand_id
1 'polypeptide(L)'
;KAVRAKGGHPAKRVFQAIRIEVNEELTILADALRDAVHALRTGGRLAVITFHSLEDRIVKRTMQEAARGCICPPHTPVCICGHAPEVRLIGKACAASAAECAANPRARSAKLRVAEKI
;
A
#
# COMPACT_ATOMS: atom_id res chain seq x y z
N LYS A 1 -6.11 -24.55 -25.77
CA LYS A 1 -7.39 -24.22 -25.07
C LYS A 1 -7.13 -23.00 -24.21
N ALA A 2 -7.69 -21.83 -24.59
CA ALA A 2 -7.56 -20.61 -23.80
C ALA A 2 -8.33 -20.80 -22.48
N VAL A 3 -7.63 -20.66 -21.36
CA VAL A 3 -8.25 -20.68 -20.03
C VAL A 3 -9.11 -19.43 -19.88
N ARG A 4 -10.42 -19.58 -19.93
CA ARG A 4 -11.37 -18.50 -19.59
C ARG A 4 -11.22 -18.18 -18.11
N ALA A 5 -10.50 -17.09 -17.79
CA ALA A 5 -10.45 -16.57 -16.43
C ALA A 5 -11.83 -16.05 -16.02
N LYS A 6 -12.38 -16.52 -14.91
CA LYS A 6 -13.56 -15.92 -14.27
C LYS A 6 -13.25 -14.45 -13.96
N GLY A 7 -13.85 -13.50 -14.68
CA GLY A 7 -13.77 -12.09 -14.32
C GLY A 7 -13.01 -11.16 -15.26
N GLY A 8 -13.20 -11.22 -16.58
CA GLY A 8 -12.73 -10.23 -17.54
C GLY A 8 -11.89 -10.78 -18.70
N HIS A 9 -11.52 -9.91 -19.63
CA HIS A 9 -10.74 -10.30 -20.81
C HIS A 9 -9.37 -10.85 -20.39
N PRO A 10 -8.91 -12.02 -20.89
CA PRO A 10 -7.65 -12.65 -20.47
C PRO A 10 -6.41 -11.77 -20.70
N ALA A 11 -6.42 -10.92 -21.72
CA ALA A 11 -5.34 -9.98 -22.00
C ALA A 11 -5.21 -8.83 -20.98
N LYS A 12 -6.24 -8.58 -20.14
CA LYS A 12 -6.20 -7.48 -19.16
C LYS A 12 -4.99 -7.56 -18.21
N ARG A 13 -4.64 -8.78 -17.77
CA ARG A 13 -3.48 -8.99 -16.88
C ARG A 13 -2.15 -8.76 -17.60
N VAL A 14 -2.09 -9.14 -18.88
CA VAL A 14 -0.88 -8.95 -19.70
C VAL A 14 -0.66 -7.45 -19.94
N PHE A 15 -1.69 -6.71 -20.35
CA PHE A 15 -1.60 -5.26 -20.53
C PHE A 15 -1.27 -4.53 -19.21
N GLN A 16 -1.84 -4.97 -18.10
CA GLN A 16 -1.50 -4.43 -16.78
C GLN A 16 -0.02 -4.68 -16.43
N ALA A 17 0.50 -5.89 -16.67
CA ALA A 17 1.89 -6.22 -16.41
C ALA A 17 2.85 -5.38 -17.26
N ILE A 18 2.57 -5.23 -18.55
CA ILE A 18 3.37 -4.40 -19.45
C ILE A 18 3.36 -2.92 -19.00
N ARG A 19 2.19 -2.39 -18.64
CA ARG A 19 2.06 -1.01 -18.15
C ARG A 19 2.88 -0.78 -16.88
N ILE A 20 2.78 -1.71 -15.92
CA ILE A 20 3.52 -1.64 -14.66
C ILE A 20 5.03 -1.64 -14.93
N GLU A 21 5.49 -2.52 -15.81
CA GLU A 21 6.91 -2.65 -16.14
C GLU A 21 7.44 -1.41 -16.87
N VAL A 22 6.75 -0.97 -17.93
CA VAL A 22 7.15 0.20 -18.73
C VAL A 22 7.19 1.50 -17.92
N ASN A 23 6.24 1.66 -16.98
CA ASN A 23 6.13 2.86 -16.15
C ASN A 23 6.84 2.73 -14.81
N GLU A 24 7.46 1.60 -14.50
CA GLU A 24 8.11 1.30 -13.21
C GLU A 24 7.19 1.56 -11.99
N GLU A 25 5.87 1.41 -12.18
CA GLU A 25 4.83 1.84 -11.23
C GLU A 25 5.02 1.27 -9.82
N LEU A 26 5.53 0.04 -9.70
CA LEU A 26 5.71 -0.61 -8.41
C LEU A 26 7.07 -0.33 -7.78
N THR A 27 8.12 -0.15 -8.59
CA THR A 27 9.50 0.05 -8.12
C THR A 27 9.62 1.41 -7.43
N ILE A 28 9.08 2.45 -8.05
CA ILE A 28 9.12 3.82 -7.53
C ILE A 28 8.20 4.01 -6.33
N LEU A 29 7.10 3.24 -6.24
CA LEU A 29 6.05 3.44 -5.22
C LEU A 29 6.59 3.30 -3.79
N ALA A 30 7.43 2.31 -3.52
CA ALA A 30 7.94 2.08 -2.17
C ALA A 30 8.84 3.23 -1.69
N ASP A 31 9.70 3.73 -2.57
CA ASP A 31 10.60 4.85 -2.27
C ASP A 31 9.82 6.15 -2.10
N ALA A 32 8.88 6.44 -3.00
CA ALA A 32 8.00 7.60 -2.88
C ALA A 32 7.19 7.61 -1.58
N LEU A 33 6.76 6.45 -1.10
CA LEU A 33 6.07 6.33 0.19
C LEU A 33 6.99 6.64 1.38
N ARG A 34 8.24 6.16 1.35
CA ARG A 34 9.24 6.47 2.39
C ARG A 34 9.55 7.97 2.42
N ASP A 35 9.79 8.56 1.26
CA ASP A 35 10.05 9.99 1.13
C ASP A 35 8.85 10.81 1.62
N ALA A 36 7.63 10.40 1.29
CA ALA A 36 6.41 11.04 1.79
C ALA A 36 6.31 10.97 3.33
N VAL A 37 6.64 9.82 3.94
CA VAL A 37 6.68 9.68 5.42
C VAL A 37 7.74 10.59 6.03
N HIS A 38 8.93 10.71 5.42
CA HIS A 38 9.99 11.57 5.91
C HIS A 38 9.63 13.06 5.79
N ALA A 39 8.92 13.45 4.73
CA ALA A 39 8.48 14.83 4.52
C ALA A 39 7.36 15.29 5.45
N LEU A 40 6.67 14.37 6.14
CA LEU A 40 5.62 14.71 7.08
C LEU A 40 6.18 15.28 8.39
N ARG A 41 5.50 16.29 8.92
CA ARG A 41 5.67 16.74 10.30
C ARG A 41 4.98 15.77 11.26
N THR A 42 5.44 15.70 12.51
CA THR A 42 4.75 14.98 13.59
C THR A 42 3.26 15.38 13.62
N GLY A 43 2.37 14.39 13.70
CA GLY A 43 0.92 14.53 13.58
C GLY A 43 0.40 14.65 12.14
N GLY A 44 1.28 14.78 11.13
CA GLY A 44 0.91 14.77 9.72
C GLY A 44 0.42 13.39 9.28
N ARG A 45 -0.53 13.34 8.34
CA ARG A 45 -1.13 12.09 7.87
C ARG A 45 -0.82 11.83 6.40
N LEU A 46 -0.40 10.61 6.11
CA LEU A 46 -0.27 10.07 4.76
C LEU A 46 -1.50 9.21 4.46
N ALA A 47 -2.31 9.63 3.51
CA ALA A 47 -3.46 8.89 3.01
C ALA A 47 -3.16 8.41 1.58
N VAL A 48 -3.23 7.11 1.34
CA VAL A 48 -2.90 6.50 0.04
C VAL A 48 -4.09 5.68 -0.45
N ILE A 49 -4.50 5.95 -1.69
CA ILE A 49 -5.53 5.18 -2.39
C ILE A 49 -4.84 4.33 -3.45
N THR A 50 -5.13 3.03 -3.44
CA THR A 50 -4.64 2.06 -4.41
C THR A 50 -5.79 1.44 -5.18
N PHE A 51 -5.57 1.05 -6.44
CA PHE A 51 -6.61 0.50 -7.31
C PHE A 51 -6.39 -0.97 -7.67
N HIS A 52 -5.22 -1.53 -7.36
CA HIS A 52 -4.96 -2.96 -7.56
C HIS A 52 -4.15 -3.58 -6.41
N SER A 53 -4.19 -4.91 -6.34
CA SER A 53 -3.65 -5.67 -5.21
C SER A 53 -2.13 -5.58 -5.06
N LEU A 54 -1.38 -5.34 -6.13
CA LEU A 54 0.08 -5.21 -6.07
C LEU A 54 0.48 -3.89 -5.41
N GLU A 55 -0.14 -2.77 -5.81
CA GLU A 55 0.04 -1.48 -5.14
C GLU A 55 -0.34 -1.57 -3.66
N ASP A 56 -1.54 -2.10 -3.36
CA ASP A 56 -2.03 -2.24 -1.99
C ASP A 56 -1.07 -3.05 -1.11
N ARG A 57 -0.44 -4.08 -1.67
CA ARG A 57 0.57 -4.90 -0.98
C ARG A 57 1.80 -4.09 -0.63
N ILE A 58 2.31 -3.28 -1.56
CA ILE A 58 3.49 -2.42 -1.33
C ILE A 58 3.16 -1.38 -0.28
N VAL A 59 2.07 -0.62 -0.45
CA VAL A 59 1.62 0.40 0.53
C VAL A 59 1.46 -0.20 1.91
N LYS A 60 0.79 -1.37 2.02
CA LYS A 60 0.63 -2.07 3.29
C LYS A 60 1.97 -2.40 3.95
N ARG A 61 2.90 -2.98 3.18
CA ARG A 61 4.22 -3.40 3.72
C ARG A 61 5.04 -2.19 4.14
N THR A 62 5.17 -1.18 3.29
CA THR A 62 5.94 0.03 3.61
C THR A 62 5.40 0.74 4.85
N MET A 63 4.07 0.92 4.96
CA MET A 63 3.47 1.51 6.15
C MET A 63 3.63 0.64 7.41
N GLN A 64 3.58 -0.69 7.28
CA GLN A 64 3.82 -1.61 8.40
C GLN A 64 5.28 -1.60 8.85
N GLU A 65 6.22 -1.50 7.93
CA GLU A 65 7.65 -1.36 8.22
C GLU A 65 7.92 -0.05 8.96
N ALA A 66 7.39 1.07 8.47
CA ALA A 66 7.52 2.37 9.12
C ALA A 66 6.84 2.44 10.52
N ALA A 67 5.82 1.61 10.76
CA ALA A 67 5.13 1.51 12.04
C ALA A 67 5.80 0.52 13.02
N ARG A 68 6.84 -0.20 12.59
CA ARG A 68 7.48 -1.23 13.41
C ARG A 68 8.41 -0.58 14.45
N GLY A 69 8.22 -0.94 15.72
CA GLY A 69 9.04 -0.44 16.82
C GLY A 69 10.36 -1.19 17.05
N CYS A 70 10.46 -2.44 16.61
CA CYS A 70 11.65 -3.26 16.75
C CYS A 70 11.83 -4.17 15.54
N ILE A 71 13.05 -4.25 15.00
CA ILE A 71 13.43 -5.09 13.86
C ILE A 71 14.42 -6.19 14.24
N CYS A 72 14.68 -6.39 15.53
CA CYS A 72 15.52 -7.49 16.01
C CYS A 72 14.94 -8.85 15.59
N PRO A 73 15.79 -9.89 15.43
CA PRO A 73 15.35 -11.26 15.24
C PRO A 73 14.42 -11.71 16.39
N PRO A 74 13.46 -12.62 16.11
CA PRO A 74 12.65 -13.24 17.17
C PRO A 74 13.53 -13.85 18.24
N HIS A 75 13.12 -13.74 19.51
CA HIS A 75 13.84 -14.26 20.68
C HIS A 75 15.14 -13.53 21.07
N THR A 76 15.41 -12.34 20.54
CA THR A 76 16.51 -11.49 21.05
C THR A 76 16.17 -11.03 22.46
N PRO A 77 16.99 -11.37 23.51
CA PRO A 77 16.65 -11.08 24.91
C PRO A 77 16.55 -9.58 25.22
N VAL A 78 17.36 -8.77 24.54
CA VAL A 78 17.38 -7.30 24.70
C VAL A 78 17.41 -6.67 23.32
N CYS A 79 16.57 -5.65 23.11
CA CYS A 79 16.55 -4.91 21.85
C CYS A 79 17.87 -4.14 21.64
N ILE A 80 18.57 -4.43 20.55
CA ILE A 80 19.85 -3.79 20.18
C ILE A 80 19.76 -2.99 18.88
N CYS A 81 18.59 -3.00 18.19
CA CYS A 81 18.46 -2.35 16.87
C CYS A 81 18.31 -0.83 16.96
N GLY A 82 17.91 -0.28 18.10
CA GLY A 82 17.65 1.17 18.26
C GLY A 82 16.54 1.71 17.35
N HIS A 83 15.80 0.81 16.66
CA HIS A 83 14.76 1.20 15.72
C HIS A 83 13.51 1.68 16.47
N ALA A 84 13.02 2.84 16.10
CA ALA A 84 11.77 3.41 16.60
C ALA A 84 10.74 3.52 15.47
N PRO A 85 9.44 3.39 15.77
CA PRO A 85 8.41 3.56 14.75
C PRO A 85 8.37 5.02 14.30
N GLU A 86 8.21 5.22 13.01
CA GLU A 86 8.11 6.56 12.41
C GLU A 86 6.66 7.01 12.24
N VAL A 87 5.75 6.04 12.13
CA VAL A 87 4.33 6.30 11.92
C VAL A 87 3.46 5.39 12.79
N ARG A 88 2.23 5.83 13.01
CA ARG A 88 1.14 5.03 13.56
C ARG A 88 0.10 4.75 12.47
N LEU A 89 -0.30 3.48 12.28
CA LEU A 89 -1.36 3.12 11.34
C LEU A 89 -2.73 3.59 11.87
N ILE A 90 -3.50 4.24 11.03
CA ILE A 90 -4.84 4.71 11.38
C ILE A 90 -5.88 3.74 10.80
N GLY A 91 -6.43 2.91 11.66
CA GLY A 91 -7.43 1.92 11.29
C GLY A 91 -6.93 0.82 10.35
N LYS A 92 -7.89 0.15 9.70
CA LYS A 92 -7.65 -0.86 8.66
C LYS A 92 -7.83 -0.23 7.29
N ALA A 93 -7.43 -0.99 6.24
CA ALA A 93 -7.73 -0.58 4.87
C ALA A 93 -9.24 -0.41 4.68
N CYS A 94 -9.66 0.74 4.16
CA CYS A 94 -11.04 1.08 3.86
C CYS A 94 -11.30 0.88 2.36
N ALA A 95 -12.35 0.15 2.01
CA ALA A 95 -12.84 0.05 0.65
C ALA A 95 -13.94 1.09 0.40
N ALA A 96 -14.17 1.43 -0.87
CA ALA A 96 -15.25 2.32 -1.25
C ALA A 96 -16.61 1.77 -0.81
N SER A 97 -17.50 2.65 -0.38
CA SER A 97 -18.87 2.30 0.01
C SER A 97 -19.71 1.88 -1.21
N ALA A 98 -20.83 1.20 -0.96
CA ALA A 98 -21.77 0.84 -2.02
C ALA A 98 -22.31 2.07 -2.76
N ALA A 99 -22.59 3.16 -2.03
CA ALA A 99 -23.06 4.42 -2.61
C ALA A 99 -21.99 5.08 -3.49
N GLU A 100 -20.73 5.07 -3.04
CA GLU A 100 -19.60 5.57 -3.83
C GLU A 100 -19.37 4.75 -5.09
N CYS A 101 -19.45 3.42 -4.99
CA CYS A 101 -19.34 2.52 -6.15
C CYS A 101 -20.49 2.70 -7.15
N ALA A 102 -21.68 3.02 -6.69
CA ALA A 102 -22.83 3.32 -7.55
C ALA A 102 -22.64 4.65 -8.30
N ALA A 103 -22.13 5.68 -7.61
CA ALA A 103 -21.83 6.97 -8.22
C ALA A 103 -20.58 6.93 -9.12
N ASN A 104 -19.55 6.15 -8.73
CA ASN A 104 -18.31 5.99 -9.46
C ASN A 104 -17.88 4.53 -9.52
N PRO A 105 -18.24 3.79 -10.59
CA PRO A 105 -17.87 2.38 -10.74
C PRO A 105 -16.36 2.09 -10.70
N ARG A 106 -15.50 3.09 -10.97
CA ARG A 106 -14.04 2.95 -10.88
C ARG A 106 -13.54 2.81 -9.45
N ALA A 107 -14.30 3.30 -8.46
CA ALA A 107 -13.98 3.19 -7.04
C ALA A 107 -14.06 1.76 -6.49
N ARG A 108 -14.72 0.82 -7.22
CA ARG A 108 -14.93 -0.56 -6.76
C ARG A 108 -13.66 -1.31 -6.35
N SER A 109 -12.52 -0.99 -6.93
CA SER A 109 -11.23 -1.62 -6.62
C SER A 109 -10.37 -0.78 -5.69
N ALA A 110 -10.82 0.43 -5.32
CA ALA A 110 -10.08 1.36 -4.51
C ALA A 110 -9.95 0.87 -3.06
N LYS A 111 -8.76 1.06 -2.49
CA LYS A 111 -8.49 0.86 -1.06
C LYS A 111 -7.72 2.05 -0.52
N LEU A 112 -8.25 2.64 0.54
CA LEU A 112 -7.61 3.72 1.29
C LEU A 112 -6.85 3.14 2.49
N ARG A 113 -5.59 3.54 2.66
CA ARG A 113 -4.80 3.33 3.87
C ARG A 113 -4.29 4.65 4.40
N VAL A 114 -4.26 4.79 5.72
CA VAL A 114 -3.81 6.01 6.38
C VAL A 114 -2.78 5.67 7.45
N ALA A 115 -1.71 6.46 7.50
CA ALA A 115 -0.72 6.46 8.57
C ALA A 115 -0.50 7.90 9.06
N GLU A 116 -0.17 8.05 10.34
CA GLU A 116 0.12 9.33 10.98
C GLU A 116 1.55 9.34 11.47
N LYS A 117 2.31 10.40 11.17
CA LYS A 117 3.68 10.59 11.65
C LYS A 117 3.70 10.78 13.16
N ILE A 118 4.60 10.07 13.86
CA ILE A 118 4.79 10.16 15.31
C ILE A 118 5.94 11.12 15.63
#